data_24d40e8d5e0376aca9608359e380cfc2
#
_entry.id   24d40e8d5e0376aca9608359e380cfc2
#
_cell.length_a   1.000
_cell.length_b   1.000
_cell.length_c   1.000
_cell.angle_alpha   90.00
_cell.angle_beta   90.00
_cell.angle_gamma   90.00
#
_symmetry.space_group_name_H-M   'P 1'
#
loop_
_entity.id
_entity.type
_entity.pdbx_description
1 polymer ?
#
loop_
_entity_poly.entity_id
_entity_poly.type
_entity_poly.pdbx_seq_one_letter_code
_entity_poly.pdbx_strand_id
1 'polypeptide(L)'
;MGKEMWIARLAVVVVLACSGLFFVKLFRWPAFLPNGAFAASRYVEGIKTGIETRNFYTKETDHFVIKFMAKDKPYVKVVADTAEEVWGPITRFFGYGPREKTVVVIYPDSESLGASFGWDKDEEAMGVYWAGSIRVLSPGQWIGSADTGEVFRREGPLAHELTHLLVDELTKGNYPRWFTEGIAQYVERKVTGFSFAEPYFREIPHYSFEVLESDFDNLDQRLAYWESLVAVDCIVDRVGEEGLLQLIDALGSGLSLPEAVKKVMGIEFSQFAREVYFRLDHNLG
;
A
#
# COMPACT_ATOMS: atom_id res chain seq x y z
N MET A 1 15.39 6.28 47.11
CA MET A 1 16.11 5.82 45.89
C MET A 1 15.24 5.06 44.87
N GLY A 2 14.18 4.35 45.27
CA GLY A 2 13.37 3.57 44.32
C GLY A 2 12.38 4.37 43.44
N LYS A 3 11.74 5.42 43.95
CA LYS A 3 10.73 6.20 43.22
C LYS A 3 11.29 7.08 42.09
N GLU A 4 12.44 7.70 42.33
CA GLU A 4 13.08 8.57 41.33
C GLU A 4 13.63 7.79 40.14
N MET A 5 14.10 6.57 40.36
CA MET A 5 14.60 5.68 39.33
C MET A 5 13.46 5.14 38.43
N TRP A 6 12.25 4.97 38.99
CA TRP A 6 11.05 4.60 38.23
C TRP A 6 10.52 5.76 37.37
N ILE A 7 10.51 6.96 37.89
CA ILE A 7 10.11 8.18 37.17
C ILE A 7 11.08 8.46 36.03
N ALA A 8 12.38 8.30 36.24
CA ALA A 8 13.39 8.46 35.18
C ALA A 8 13.24 7.39 34.07
N ARG A 9 12.95 6.13 34.43
CA ARG A 9 12.67 5.08 33.43
C ARG A 9 11.37 5.31 32.64
N LEU A 10 10.32 5.77 33.33
CA LEU A 10 9.06 6.15 32.68
C LEU A 10 9.27 7.36 31.75
N ALA A 11 10.03 8.35 32.16
CA ALA A 11 10.36 9.52 31.34
C ALA A 11 11.19 9.14 30.10
N VAL A 12 12.15 8.21 30.21
CA VAL A 12 12.92 7.71 29.06
C VAL A 12 12.03 6.92 28.09
N VAL A 13 11.10 6.09 28.59
CA VAL A 13 10.15 5.35 27.74
C VAL A 13 9.16 6.31 27.07
N VAL A 14 8.68 7.34 27.77
CA VAL A 14 7.79 8.36 27.21
C VAL A 14 8.53 9.24 26.19
N VAL A 15 9.78 9.62 26.45
CA VAL A 15 10.61 10.39 25.50
C VAL A 15 10.94 9.54 24.27
N LEU A 16 11.20 8.25 24.42
CA LEU A 16 11.41 7.34 23.27
C LEU A 16 10.10 7.08 22.50
N ALA A 17 8.97 7.01 23.18
CA ALA A 17 7.66 6.90 22.51
C ALA A 17 7.24 8.22 21.83
N CYS A 18 7.45 9.37 22.47
CA CYS A 18 7.17 10.69 21.86
C CYS A 18 8.18 11.01 20.76
N SER A 19 9.45 10.61 20.86
CA SER A 19 10.40 10.75 19.75
C SER A 19 10.05 9.81 18.60
N GLY A 20 9.50 8.62 18.85
CA GLY A 20 8.98 7.72 17.83
C GLY A 20 7.80 8.33 17.05
N LEU A 21 6.83 8.94 17.75
CA LEU A 21 5.69 9.63 17.15
C LEU A 21 6.09 10.94 16.43
N PHE A 22 7.11 11.66 16.94
CA PHE A 22 7.67 12.84 16.28
C PHE A 22 8.52 12.47 15.07
N PHE A 23 9.17 11.31 15.09
CA PHE A 23 9.90 10.75 13.96
C PHE A 23 8.96 10.31 12.81
N VAL A 24 7.76 9.83 13.08
CA VAL A 24 6.79 9.46 12.05
C VAL A 24 6.25 10.68 11.29
N LYS A 25 6.14 11.87 11.92
CA LYS A 25 5.77 13.13 11.23
C LYS A 25 6.95 13.87 10.58
N LEU A 26 8.20 13.61 10.96
CA LEU A 26 9.39 14.32 10.46
C LEU A 26 10.25 13.48 9.52
N PHE A 27 10.09 12.17 9.51
CA PHE A 27 10.74 11.30 8.56
C PHE A 27 9.74 10.95 7.45
N ARG A 28 9.79 11.70 6.35
CA ARG A 28 9.61 11.10 5.04
C ARG A 28 10.35 9.77 5.10
N TRP A 29 9.63 8.67 4.92
CA TRP A 29 10.19 7.33 4.96
C TRP A 29 11.50 7.34 4.17
N PRO A 30 12.67 7.23 4.79
CA PRO A 30 13.90 7.24 4.02
C PRO A 30 13.88 5.98 3.17
N ALA A 31 14.19 6.13 1.91
CA ALA A 31 14.25 5.06 0.91
C ALA A 31 15.19 3.89 1.27
N PHE A 32 15.63 3.80 2.53
CA PHE A 32 16.46 2.71 3.01
C PHE A 32 16.44 2.62 4.55
N LEU A 33 15.53 1.81 5.10
CA LEU A 33 15.71 1.32 6.46
C LEU A 33 16.59 0.06 6.42
N PRO A 34 17.60 -0.08 7.27
CA PRO A 34 18.29 -1.35 7.46
C PRO A 34 17.24 -2.46 7.70
N ASN A 35 17.44 -3.65 7.13
CA ASN A 35 16.48 -4.77 7.21
C ASN A 35 15.92 -5.01 8.63
N GLY A 36 16.70 -4.73 9.67
CA GLY A 36 16.27 -4.83 11.06
C GLY A 36 15.26 -3.76 11.49
N ALA A 37 15.35 -2.55 10.95
CA ALA A 37 14.41 -1.46 11.27
C ALA A 37 13.06 -1.66 10.57
N PHE A 38 13.05 -2.15 9.34
CA PHE A 38 11.85 -2.53 8.63
C PHE A 38 11.07 -3.63 9.36
N ALA A 39 11.73 -4.73 9.72
CA ALA A 39 11.10 -5.81 10.48
C ALA A 39 10.61 -5.35 11.87
N ALA A 40 11.36 -4.48 12.54
CA ALA A 40 10.98 -3.94 13.84
C ALA A 40 9.75 -3.03 13.74
N SER A 41 9.65 -2.18 12.71
CA SER A 41 8.49 -1.32 12.51
C SER A 41 7.21 -2.13 12.28
N ARG A 42 7.26 -3.16 11.44
CA ARG A 42 6.13 -4.07 11.21
C ARG A 42 5.71 -4.82 12.49
N TYR A 43 6.69 -5.27 13.28
CA TYR A 43 6.40 -5.94 14.54
C TYR A 43 5.69 -5.02 15.54
N VAL A 44 6.16 -3.78 15.68
CA VAL A 44 5.53 -2.77 16.56
C VAL A 44 4.12 -2.44 16.09
N GLU A 45 3.90 -2.22 14.78
CA GLU A 45 2.56 -1.97 14.24
C GLU A 45 1.65 -3.19 14.36
N GLY A 46 2.16 -4.40 14.24
CA GLY A 46 1.39 -5.62 14.49
C GLY A 46 0.90 -5.71 15.94
N ILE A 47 1.74 -5.35 16.93
CA ILE A 47 1.33 -5.26 18.33
C ILE A 47 0.27 -4.17 18.52
N LYS A 48 0.48 -2.98 17.96
CA LYS A 48 -0.47 -1.87 18.03
C LYS A 48 -1.82 -2.26 17.45
N THR A 49 -1.86 -2.81 16.24
CA THR A 49 -3.07 -3.35 15.61
C THR A 49 -3.75 -4.41 16.48
N GLY A 50 -2.96 -5.30 17.11
CA GLY A 50 -3.46 -6.30 18.03
C GLY A 50 -4.15 -5.70 19.26
N ILE A 51 -3.60 -4.63 19.83
CA ILE A 51 -4.15 -3.90 20.97
C ILE A 51 -5.42 -3.15 20.58
N GLU A 52 -5.40 -2.41 19.48
CA GLU A 52 -6.52 -1.63 18.97
C GLU A 52 -7.73 -2.51 18.64
N THR A 53 -7.47 -3.67 18.06
CA THR A 53 -8.50 -4.62 17.63
C THR A 53 -8.79 -5.74 18.63
N ARG A 54 -8.35 -5.63 19.89
CA ARG A 54 -8.51 -6.68 20.92
C ARG A 54 -9.98 -7.05 21.21
N ASN A 55 -10.89 -6.11 21.00
CA ASN A 55 -12.33 -6.30 21.22
C ASN A 55 -13.10 -6.60 19.93
N PHE A 56 -12.41 -6.75 18.79
CA PHE A 56 -13.02 -7.10 17.52
C PHE A 56 -13.30 -8.62 17.48
N TYR A 57 -14.35 -8.98 16.79
CA TYR A 57 -14.56 -10.37 16.40
C TYR A 57 -13.51 -10.78 15.37
N THR A 58 -13.25 -12.08 15.29
CA THR A 58 -12.26 -12.65 14.37
C THR A 58 -12.88 -13.76 13.55
N LYS A 59 -12.59 -13.75 12.25
CA LYS A 59 -12.85 -14.86 11.33
C LYS A 59 -11.56 -15.23 10.65
N GLU A 60 -11.13 -16.48 10.77
CA GLU A 60 -9.98 -17.01 10.06
C GLU A 60 -10.40 -17.66 8.74
N THR A 61 -9.54 -17.54 7.73
CA THR A 61 -9.58 -18.25 6.46
C THR A 61 -8.23 -18.96 6.26
N ASP A 62 -7.97 -19.49 5.08
CA ASP A 62 -6.70 -20.19 4.81
C ASP A 62 -5.51 -19.23 4.88
N HIS A 63 -5.64 -18.01 4.33
CA HIS A 63 -4.54 -17.05 4.22
C HIS A 63 -4.75 -15.77 5.04
N PHE A 64 -5.93 -15.55 5.64
CA PHE A 64 -6.25 -14.29 6.31
C PHE A 64 -6.81 -14.46 7.71
N VAL A 65 -6.60 -13.42 8.54
CA VAL A 65 -7.28 -13.21 9.82
C VAL A 65 -8.10 -11.93 9.69
N ILE A 66 -9.41 -12.07 9.51
CA ILE A 66 -10.35 -10.95 9.35
C ILE A 66 -10.83 -10.47 10.70
N LYS A 67 -10.56 -9.23 11.05
CA LYS A 67 -11.03 -8.59 12.30
C LYS A 67 -12.12 -7.58 11.99
N PHE A 68 -13.20 -7.55 12.79
CA PHE A 68 -14.37 -6.74 12.49
C PHE A 68 -15.20 -6.42 13.74
N MET A 69 -15.99 -5.37 13.68
CA MET A 69 -16.96 -5.03 14.71
C MET A 69 -18.33 -5.69 14.46
N ALA A 70 -19.20 -5.73 15.48
CA ALA A 70 -20.51 -6.40 15.40
C ALA A 70 -21.38 -5.89 14.23
N LYS A 71 -21.30 -4.57 13.92
CA LYS A 71 -22.07 -3.94 12.83
C LYS A 71 -21.61 -4.39 11.43
N ASP A 72 -20.37 -4.86 11.31
CA ASP A 72 -19.79 -5.28 10.02
C ASP A 72 -20.01 -6.76 9.72
N LYS A 73 -20.62 -7.51 10.68
CA LYS A 73 -20.88 -8.95 10.54
C LYS A 73 -21.55 -9.34 9.21
N PRO A 74 -22.49 -8.58 8.64
CA PRO A 74 -23.08 -8.89 7.33
C PRO A 74 -22.07 -8.91 6.18
N TYR A 75 -20.99 -8.15 6.27
CA TYR A 75 -20.00 -7.96 5.21
C TYR A 75 -18.76 -8.85 5.32
N VAL A 76 -18.56 -9.51 6.48
CA VAL A 76 -17.37 -10.33 6.75
C VAL A 76 -17.21 -11.44 5.72
N LYS A 77 -18.33 -12.05 5.28
CA LYS A 77 -18.25 -13.13 4.29
C LYS A 77 -17.72 -12.62 2.94
N VAL A 78 -18.21 -11.50 2.46
CA VAL A 78 -17.77 -10.94 1.16
C VAL A 78 -16.32 -10.50 1.23
N VAL A 79 -15.88 -9.86 2.32
CA VAL A 79 -14.49 -9.47 2.50
C VAL A 79 -13.57 -10.69 2.55
N ALA A 80 -13.94 -11.73 3.30
CA ALA A 80 -13.16 -12.95 3.43
C ALA A 80 -13.07 -13.72 2.10
N ASP A 81 -14.18 -13.88 1.40
CA ASP A 81 -14.22 -14.59 0.11
C ASP A 81 -13.41 -13.84 -0.95
N THR A 82 -13.55 -12.51 -1.02
CA THR A 82 -12.75 -11.68 -1.95
C THR A 82 -11.26 -11.74 -1.64
N ALA A 83 -10.88 -11.70 -0.36
CA ALA A 83 -9.47 -11.80 0.04
C ALA A 83 -8.85 -13.13 -0.45
N GLU A 84 -9.54 -14.25 -0.24
CA GLU A 84 -9.07 -15.56 -0.73
C GLU A 84 -9.06 -15.64 -2.27
N GLU A 85 -10.05 -15.04 -2.93
CA GLU A 85 -10.15 -15.06 -4.38
C GLU A 85 -8.99 -14.34 -5.06
N VAL A 86 -8.56 -13.19 -4.52
CA VAL A 86 -7.44 -12.41 -5.08
C VAL A 86 -6.06 -12.96 -4.68
N TRP A 87 -5.96 -13.72 -3.59
CA TRP A 87 -4.70 -14.26 -3.08
C TRP A 87 -3.94 -15.08 -4.12
N GLY A 88 -4.59 -16.07 -4.70
CA GLY A 88 -3.95 -17.00 -5.63
C GLY A 88 -3.41 -16.31 -6.90
N PRO A 89 -4.20 -15.49 -7.60
CA PRO A 89 -3.72 -14.72 -8.75
C PRO A 89 -2.54 -13.80 -8.42
N ILE A 90 -2.61 -13.05 -7.32
CA ILE A 90 -1.58 -12.08 -6.93
C ILE A 90 -0.29 -12.77 -6.51
N THR A 91 -0.36 -13.78 -5.65
CA THR A 91 0.83 -14.54 -5.21
C THR A 91 1.50 -15.28 -6.37
N ARG A 92 0.74 -15.75 -7.34
CA ARG A 92 1.31 -16.33 -8.57
C ARG A 92 2.01 -15.28 -9.44
N PHE A 93 1.46 -14.07 -9.54
CA PHE A 93 2.12 -12.98 -10.27
C PHE A 93 3.49 -12.65 -9.67
N PHE A 94 3.60 -12.53 -8.35
CA PHE A 94 4.87 -12.22 -7.69
C PHE A 94 5.79 -13.44 -7.49
N GLY A 95 5.30 -14.67 -7.70
CA GLY A 95 6.04 -15.89 -7.34
C GLY A 95 6.31 -16.00 -5.83
N TYR A 96 5.56 -15.26 -5.02
CA TYR A 96 5.75 -15.12 -3.58
C TYR A 96 4.41 -14.97 -2.85
N GLY A 97 4.33 -15.49 -1.64
CA GLY A 97 3.21 -15.27 -0.73
C GLY A 97 3.67 -15.24 0.73
N PRO A 98 3.06 -14.40 1.57
CA PRO A 98 3.34 -14.35 3.01
C PRO A 98 3.21 -15.73 3.66
N ARG A 99 4.12 -16.05 4.59
CA ARG A 99 4.10 -17.31 5.33
C ARG A 99 3.06 -17.35 6.42
N GLU A 100 2.80 -16.19 7.02
CA GLU A 100 1.82 -16.00 8.06
C GLU A 100 0.52 -15.46 7.45
N LYS A 101 -0.62 -15.74 8.11
CA LYS A 101 -1.90 -15.19 7.68
C LYS A 101 -1.88 -13.67 7.74
N THR A 102 -2.31 -13.03 6.67
CA THR A 102 -2.41 -11.57 6.59
C THR A 102 -3.60 -11.08 7.40
N VAL A 103 -3.37 -10.08 8.25
CA VAL A 103 -4.44 -9.45 9.03
C VAL A 103 -5.20 -8.44 8.16
N VAL A 104 -6.51 -8.63 8.05
CA VAL A 104 -7.45 -7.68 7.44
C VAL A 104 -8.35 -7.13 8.53
N VAL A 105 -8.42 -5.81 8.67
CA VAL A 105 -9.29 -5.14 9.66
C VAL A 105 -10.38 -4.38 8.93
N ILE A 106 -11.64 -4.72 9.21
CA ILE A 106 -12.81 -3.99 8.69
C ILE A 106 -13.16 -2.89 9.67
N TYR A 107 -13.07 -1.64 9.21
CA TYR A 107 -13.48 -0.47 9.96
C TYR A 107 -14.90 -0.04 9.57
N PRO A 108 -15.72 0.26 10.56
CA PRO A 108 -17.15 0.47 10.33
C PRO A 108 -17.50 1.80 9.66
N ASP A 109 -16.59 2.77 9.63
CA ASP A 109 -16.74 4.11 9.06
C ASP A 109 -15.38 4.74 8.78
N SER A 110 -15.36 5.79 7.93
CA SER A 110 -14.13 6.51 7.53
C SER A 110 -13.43 7.15 8.72
N GLU A 111 -14.16 7.66 9.72
CA GLU A 111 -13.56 8.26 10.92
C GLU A 111 -12.74 7.23 11.71
N SER A 112 -13.28 6.02 11.90
CA SER A 112 -12.56 4.93 12.59
C SER A 112 -11.37 4.43 11.79
N LEU A 113 -11.50 4.37 10.46
CA LEU A 113 -10.41 4.00 9.57
C LEU A 113 -9.29 5.03 9.64
N GLY A 114 -9.59 6.31 9.42
CA GLY A 114 -8.63 7.41 9.48
C GLY A 114 -7.95 7.54 10.85
N ALA A 115 -8.73 7.43 11.94
CA ALA A 115 -8.18 7.47 13.31
C ALA A 115 -7.14 6.36 13.56
N SER A 116 -7.25 5.20 12.90
CA SER A 116 -6.28 4.09 13.04
C SER A 116 -4.89 4.44 12.48
N PHE A 117 -4.79 5.45 11.62
CA PHE A 117 -3.54 5.98 11.05
C PHE A 117 -3.13 7.32 11.66
N GLY A 118 -4.02 7.98 12.38
CA GLY A 118 -3.85 9.36 12.85
C GLY A 118 -4.04 10.39 11.73
N TRP A 119 -4.84 10.07 10.73
CA TRP A 119 -5.23 10.97 9.64
C TRP A 119 -6.21 12.03 10.11
N ASP A 120 -6.24 13.17 9.42
CA ASP A 120 -7.27 14.18 9.62
C ASP A 120 -8.61 13.69 9.04
N LYS A 121 -9.73 14.26 9.51
CA LYS A 121 -11.09 13.78 9.24
C LYS A 121 -11.52 13.88 7.77
N ASP A 122 -10.78 14.62 6.96
CA ASP A 122 -11.11 14.90 5.57
C ASP A 122 -10.42 13.95 4.58
N GLU A 123 -9.63 12.97 5.08
CA GLU A 123 -8.99 11.97 4.22
C GLU A 123 -9.91 10.76 4.05
N GLU A 124 -10.29 10.48 2.81
CA GLU A 124 -11.15 9.35 2.45
C GLU A 124 -10.33 8.25 1.78
N ALA A 125 -10.45 7.02 2.31
CA ALA A 125 -9.88 5.82 1.70
C ALA A 125 -10.84 4.64 1.84
N MET A 126 -10.91 3.78 0.82
CA MET A 126 -11.65 2.52 0.90
C MET A 126 -10.81 1.40 1.52
N GLY A 127 -9.50 1.49 1.40
CA GLY A 127 -8.53 0.56 1.98
C GLY A 127 -7.18 1.21 2.14
N VAL A 128 -6.35 0.65 2.99
CA VAL A 128 -4.95 1.04 3.20
C VAL A 128 -4.15 -0.17 3.64
N TYR A 129 -3.05 -0.45 2.94
CA TYR A 129 -2.00 -1.30 3.47
C TYR A 129 -1.15 -0.51 4.46
N TRP A 130 -0.94 -1.07 5.64
CA TRP A 130 -0.08 -0.46 6.65
C TRP A 130 0.75 -1.48 7.40
N ALA A 131 2.04 -1.44 7.16
CA ALA A 131 3.07 -2.18 7.90
C ALA A 131 2.69 -3.65 8.23
N GLY A 132 2.19 -4.40 7.26
CA GLY A 132 1.85 -5.82 7.38
C GLY A 132 0.38 -6.13 7.66
N SER A 133 -0.49 -5.12 7.74
CA SER A 133 -1.94 -5.30 7.83
C SER A 133 -2.68 -4.55 6.73
N ILE A 134 -3.81 -5.08 6.28
CA ILE A 134 -4.72 -4.43 5.35
C ILE A 134 -5.90 -3.91 6.16
N ARG A 135 -6.24 -2.65 5.99
CA ARG A 135 -7.36 -2.01 6.68
C ARG A 135 -8.35 -1.56 5.64
N VAL A 136 -9.61 -1.96 5.77
CA VAL A 136 -10.65 -1.68 4.78
C VAL A 136 -11.85 -1.01 5.42
N LEU A 137 -12.44 -0.07 4.69
CA LEU A 137 -13.72 0.51 5.04
C LEU A 137 -14.82 -0.54 4.82
N SER A 138 -15.75 -0.64 5.74
CA SER A 138 -16.87 -1.57 5.64
C SER A 138 -17.62 -1.40 4.31
N PRO A 139 -17.85 -2.47 3.54
CA PRO A 139 -18.57 -2.39 2.26
C PRO A 139 -19.90 -1.66 2.35
N GLY A 140 -20.58 -1.75 3.49
CA GLY A 140 -21.86 -1.05 3.71
C GLY A 140 -21.78 0.48 3.77
N GLN A 141 -20.58 1.06 3.76
CA GLN A 141 -20.41 2.51 3.79
C GLN A 141 -20.42 3.13 2.38
N TRP A 142 -20.07 2.35 1.35
CA TRP A 142 -19.89 2.89 0.00
C TRP A 142 -20.59 2.06 -1.09
N ILE A 143 -21.02 0.83 -0.79
CA ILE A 143 -21.74 -0.01 -1.74
C ILE A 143 -23.23 -0.03 -1.40
N GLY A 144 -24.08 0.24 -2.38
CA GLY A 144 -25.53 0.05 -2.26
C GLY A 144 -25.90 -1.43 -2.11
N SER A 145 -27.08 -1.71 -1.55
CA SER A 145 -27.49 -3.05 -1.11
C SER A 145 -27.68 -4.12 -2.21
N ALA A 146 -27.78 -3.72 -3.49
CA ALA A 146 -28.21 -4.63 -4.55
C ALA A 146 -27.14 -5.63 -5.00
N ASP A 147 -25.86 -5.28 -5.06
CA ASP A 147 -24.80 -6.12 -5.62
C ASP A 147 -23.48 -6.03 -4.84
N THR A 148 -23.56 -5.92 -3.51
CA THR A 148 -22.41 -5.71 -2.64
C THR A 148 -21.27 -6.71 -2.91
N GLY A 149 -21.59 -7.96 -3.18
CA GLY A 149 -20.59 -9.00 -3.40
C GLY A 149 -19.79 -8.81 -4.70
N GLU A 150 -20.46 -8.49 -5.79
CA GLU A 150 -19.81 -8.31 -7.09
C GLU A 150 -19.02 -6.99 -7.15
N VAL A 151 -19.62 -5.90 -6.68
CA VAL A 151 -18.96 -4.59 -6.63
C VAL A 151 -17.72 -4.65 -5.74
N PHE A 152 -17.81 -5.22 -4.53
CA PHE A 152 -16.66 -5.33 -3.63
C PHE A 152 -15.54 -6.21 -4.21
N ARG A 153 -15.90 -7.28 -4.92
CA ARG A 153 -14.93 -8.18 -5.56
C ARG A 153 -14.17 -7.49 -6.67
N ARG A 154 -14.85 -6.67 -7.47
CA ARG A 154 -14.25 -5.98 -8.63
C ARG A 154 -13.57 -4.67 -8.26
N GLU A 155 -14.22 -3.85 -7.43
CA GLU A 155 -13.84 -2.45 -7.15
C GLU A 155 -13.36 -2.23 -5.71
N GLY A 156 -13.39 -3.30 -4.89
CA GLY A 156 -12.91 -3.24 -3.50
C GLY A 156 -11.39 -3.24 -3.40
N PRO A 157 -10.85 -2.70 -2.32
CA PRO A 157 -9.41 -2.39 -2.23
C PRO A 157 -8.51 -3.61 -2.04
N LEU A 158 -9.05 -4.82 -1.85
CA LEU A 158 -8.24 -5.97 -1.40
C LEU A 158 -7.15 -6.38 -2.37
N ALA A 159 -7.38 -6.33 -3.69
CA ALA A 159 -6.36 -6.65 -4.68
C ALA A 159 -5.22 -5.62 -4.66
N HIS A 160 -5.58 -4.35 -4.55
CA HIS A 160 -4.67 -3.21 -4.45
C HIS A 160 -3.80 -3.32 -3.20
N GLU A 161 -4.42 -3.45 -2.02
CA GLU A 161 -3.71 -3.47 -0.74
C GLU A 161 -2.88 -4.74 -0.52
N LEU A 162 -3.33 -5.88 -1.03
CA LEU A 162 -2.53 -7.10 -1.01
C LEU A 162 -1.28 -6.96 -1.91
N THR A 163 -1.39 -6.24 -3.01
CA THR A 163 -0.25 -5.94 -3.87
C THR A 163 0.78 -5.09 -3.14
N HIS A 164 0.36 -4.04 -2.44
CA HIS A 164 1.26 -3.23 -1.60
C HIS A 164 1.98 -4.07 -0.56
N LEU A 165 1.27 -5.00 0.11
CA LEU A 165 1.89 -5.90 1.08
C LEU A 165 3.02 -6.73 0.44
N LEU A 166 2.80 -7.29 -0.75
CA LEU A 166 3.81 -8.11 -1.41
C LEU A 166 4.99 -7.28 -1.92
N VAL A 167 4.74 -6.11 -2.50
CA VAL A 167 5.81 -5.18 -2.90
C VAL A 167 6.64 -4.78 -1.69
N ASP A 168 6.00 -4.42 -0.58
CA ASP A 168 6.66 -4.03 0.66
C ASP A 168 7.54 -5.14 1.25
N GLU A 169 7.05 -6.38 1.28
CA GLU A 169 7.82 -7.54 1.75
C GLU A 169 9.01 -7.87 0.84
N LEU A 170 8.81 -7.85 -0.47
CA LEU A 170 9.85 -8.17 -1.45
C LEU A 170 10.94 -7.12 -1.50
N THR A 171 10.57 -5.84 -1.43
CA THR A 171 11.52 -4.72 -1.50
C THR A 171 12.06 -4.29 -0.13
N LYS A 172 11.44 -4.76 0.97
CA LYS A 172 11.73 -4.33 2.36
C LYS A 172 11.54 -2.81 2.56
N GLY A 173 10.51 -2.26 1.91
CA GLY A 173 10.21 -0.84 1.95
C GLY A 173 11.10 0.05 1.08
N ASN A 174 11.98 -0.51 0.25
CA ASN A 174 12.89 0.23 -0.62
C ASN A 174 12.24 0.51 -1.99
N TYR A 175 11.28 1.42 -2.03
CA TYR A 175 10.58 1.85 -3.24
C TYR A 175 10.02 3.27 -3.08
N PRO A 176 9.92 4.07 -4.16
CA PRO A 176 9.17 5.33 -4.13
C PRO A 176 7.66 5.09 -4.14
N ARG A 177 6.89 6.02 -3.58
CA ARG A 177 5.43 5.91 -3.46
C ARG A 177 4.75 5.65 -4.80
N TRP A 178 5.05 6.44 -5.81
CA TRP A 178 4.46 6.28 -7.14
C TRP A 178 4.66 4.89 -7.75
N PHE A 179 5.80 4.25 -7.46
CA PHE A 179 6.13 2.94 -8.03
C PHE A 179 5.23 1.84 -7.45
N THR A 180 5.04 1.84 -6.13
CA THR A 180 4.13 0.87 -5.50
C THR A 180 2.67 1.12 -5.89
N GLU A 181 2.23 2.39 -6.03
CA GLU A 181 0.88 2.71 -6.49
C GLU A 181 0.65 2.27 -7.94
N GLY A 182 1.62 2.49 -8.81
CA GLY A 182 1.55 2.01 -10.20
C GLY A 182 1.46 0.48 -10.29
N ILE A 183 2.27 -0.25 -9.49
CA ILE A 183 2.22 -1.72 -9.44
C ILE A 183 0.88 -2.20 -8.89
N ALA A 184 0.38 -1.58 -7.82
CA ALA A 184 -0.88 -1.97 -7.21
C ALA A 184 -2.04 -1.84 -8.21
N GLN A 185 -2.14 -0.73 -8.94
CA GLN A 185 -3.14 -0.54 -9.99
C GLN A 185 -2.95 -1.49 -11.17
N TYR A 186 -1.71 -1.75 -11.59
CA TYR A 186 -1.41 -2.68 -12.68
C TYR A 186 -1.91 -4.10 -12.34
N VAL A 187 -1.57 -4.60 -11.14
CA VAL A 187 -1.96 -5.94 -10.68
C VAL A 187 -3.46 -6.03 -10.41
N GLU A 188 -4.04 -4.99 -9.78
CA GLU A 188 -5.48 -4.90 -9.55
C GLU A 188 -6.25 -5.00 -10.88
N ARG A 189 -5.89 -4.19 -11.89
CA ARG A 189 -6.48 -4.23 -13.23
C ARG A 189 -6.37 -5.61 -13.87
N LYS A 190 -5.23 -6.27 -13.70
CA LYS A 190 -5.00 -7.62 -14.23
C LYS A 190 -5.86 -8.69 -13.55
N VAL A 191 -6.10 -8.57 -12.25
CA VAL A 191 -6.78 -9.59 -11.45
C VAL A 191 -8.30 -9.38 -11.41
N THR A 192 -8.75 -8.14 -11.31
CA THR A 192 -10.18 -7.80 -11.12
C THR A 192 -10.84 -7.22 -12.38
N GLY A 193 -10.04 -6.78 -13.35
CA GLY A 193 -10.52 -6.00 -14.51
C GLY A 193 -10.86 -4.55 -14.19
N PHE A 194 -10.70 -4.12 -12.93
CA PHE A 194 -10.92 -2.73 -12.54
C PHE A 194 -9.72 -1.87 -12.97
N SER A 195 -10.00 -0.68 -13.48
CA SER A 195 -8.98 0.31 -13.84
C SER A 195 -9.44 1.69 -13.39
N PHE A 196 -8.53 2.45 -12.83
CA PHE A 196 -8.76 3.85 -12.57
C PHE A 196 -9.03 4.59 -13.89
N ALA A 197 -10.05 5.45 -13.91
CA ALA A 197 -10.33 6.27 -15.09
C ALA A 197 -9.17 7.23 -15.33
N GLU A 198 -8.78 7.38 -16.60
CA GLU A 198 -7.84 8.44 -17.00
C GLU A 198 -8.37 9.81 -16.57
N PRO A 199 -7.52 10.71 -16.08
CA PRO A 199 -7.92 12.08 -15.84
C PRO A 199 -8.31 12.75 -17.18
N TYR A 200 -9.49 13.34 -17.25
CA TYR A 200 -10.00 14.02 -18.44
C TYR A 200 -9.23 15.30 -18.84
N PHE A 201 -8.17 15.63 -18.15
CA PHE A 201 -7.46 16.92 -18.28
C PHE A 201 -6.25 16.80 -19.20
N ARG A 202 -6.47 16.94 -20.51
CA ARG A 202 -5.40 17.01 -21.52
C ARG A 202 -4.49 18.24 -21.39
N GLU A 203 -4.81 19.20 -20.54
CA GLU A 203 -4.11 20.48 -20.42
C GLU A 203 -3.35 20.64 -19.07
N ILE A 204 -3.41 19.66 -18.17
CA ILE A 204 -2.67 19.72 -16.92
C ILE A 204 -1.27 19.13 -17.14
N PRO A 205 -0.20 19.89 -16.84
CA PRO A 205 1.16 19.37 -16.89
C PRO A 205 1.30 18.16 -15.96
N HIS A 206 1.94 17.10 -16.43
CA HIS A 206 2.28 15.94 -15.61
C HIS A 206 3.26 16.34 -14.50
N TYR A 207 3.28 15.56 -13.41
CA TYR A 207 4.25 15.72 -12.34
C TYR A 207 5.62 15.15 -12.75
N SER A 208 6.71 15.75 -12.24
CA SER A 208 8.00 15.09 -12.35
C SER A 208 8.12 13.93 -11.37
N PHE A 209 9.00 12.96 -11.66
CA PHE A 209 9.23 11.83 -10.73
C PHE A 209 9.75 12.28 -9.37
N GLU A 210 10.50 13.40 -9.31
CA GLU A 210 10.94 14.00 -8.05
C GLU A 210 9.76 14.49 -7.21
N VAL A 211 8.74 15.07 -7.85
CA VAL A 211 7.50 15.53 -7.19
C VAL A 211 6.66 14.32 -6.77
N LEU A 212 6.46 13.33 -7.65
CA LEU A 212 5.76 12.08 -7.33
C LEU A 212 6.42 11.31 -6.18
N GLU A 213 7.74 11.38 -6.03
CA GLU A 213 8.45 10.76 -4.92
C GLU A 213 8.35 11.59 -3.64
N SER A 214 8.45 12.91 -3.77
CA SER A 214 8.64 13.79 -2.61
C SER A 214 7.35 14.27 -1.97
N ASP A 215 6.24 14.32 -2.69
CA ASP A 215 5.03 15.04 -2.27
C ASP A 215 3.72 14.34 -2.66
N PHE A 216 3.78 13.05 -2.96
CA PHE A 216 2.68 12.24 -3.53
C PHE A 216 1.34 12.46 -2.84
N ASP A 217 1.31 12.44 -1.50
CA ASP A 217 0.08 12.51 -0.73
C ASP A 217 -0.60 13.91 -0.76
N ASN A 218 0.11 14.96 -1.23
CA ASN A 218 -0.42 16.32 -1.38
C ASN A 218 -0.78 16.67 -2.84
N LEU A 219 -0.57 15.75 -3.79
CA LEU A 219 -0.88 15.97 -5.21
C LEU A 219 -2.35 15.70 -5.51
N ASP A 220 -2.81 16.11 -6.71
CA ASP A 220 -4.06 15.57 -7.23
C ASP A 220 -3.94 14.05 -7.34
N GLN A 221 -4.66 13.35 -6.50
CA GLN A 221 -4.54 11.90 -6.34
C GLN A 221 -4.89 11.18 -7.65
N ARG A 222 -5.92 11.61 -8.38
CA ARG A 222 -6.33 10.97 -9.63
C ARG A 222 -5.23 11.06 -10.67
N LEU A 223 -4.58 12.22 -10.77
CA LEU A 223 -3.47 12.44 -11.70
C LEU A 223 -2.23 11.64 -11.26
N ALA A 224 -1.83 11.73 -10.00
CA ALA A 224 -0.66 11.03 -9.48
C ALA A 224 -0.79 9.49 -9.61
N TYR A 225 -1.97 8.94 -9.34
CA TYR A 225 -2.25 7.51 -9.52
C TYR A 225 -2.21 7.09 -10.99
N TRP A 226 -2.81 7.88 -11.88
CA TRP A 226 -2.77 7.59 -13.32
C TRP A 226 -1.34 7.65 -13.86
N GLU A 227 -0.56 8.68 -13.55
CA GLU A 227 0.84 8.80 -13.97
C GLU A 227 1.69 7.64 -13.45
N SER A 228 1.43 7.19 -12.23
CA SER A 228 2.09 6.02 -11.63
C SER A 228 1.79 4.74 -12.41
N LEU A 229 0.53 4.53 -12.80
CA LEU A 229 0.14 3.39 -13.63
C LEU A 229 0.81 3.44 -15.01
N VAL A 230 0.79 4.60 -15.68
CA VAL A 230 1.43 4.78 -16.99
C VAL A 230 2.94 4.50 -16.91
N ALA A 231 3.60 4.90 -15.83
CA ALA A 231 5.01 4.59 -15.63
C ALA A 231 5.28 3.08 -15.51
N VAL A 232 4.43 2.35 -14.79
CA VAL A 232 4.54 0.88 -14.68
C VAL A 232 4.17 0.20 -16.01
N ASP A 233 3.16 0.67 -16.73
CA ASP A 233 2.85 0.18 -18.08
C ASP A 233 4.05 0.36 -19.03
N CYS A 234 4.75 1.49 -18.99
CA CYS A 234 5.99 1.70 -19.75
C CYS A 234 7.10 0.68 -19.40
N ILE A 235 7.22 0.32 -18.12
CA ILE A 235 8.17 -0.73 -17.70
C ILE A 235 7.76 -2.07 -18.30
N VAL A 236 6.49 -2.45 -18.15
CA VAL A 236 5.99 -3.74 -18.65
C VAL A 236 6.07 -3.83 -20.17
N ASP A 237 5.73 -2.77 -20.89
CA ASP A 237 5.84 -2.73 -22.35
C ASP A 237 7.28 -2.90 -22.84
N ARG A 238 8.26 -2.43 -22.07
CA ARG A 238 9.66 -2.50 -22.44
C ARG A 238 10.34 -3.81 -22.07
N VAL A 239 10.10 -4.32 -20.88
CA VAL A 239 10.84 -5.48 -20.33
C VAL A 239 9.93 -6.62 -19.87
N GLY A 240 8.61 -6.51 -20.09
CA GLY A 240 7.63 -7.50 -19.65
C GLY A 240 7.41 -7.53 -18.14
N GLU A 241 6.47 -8.34 -17.71
CA GLU A 241 6.20 -8.58 -16.29
C GLU A 241 7.40 -9.19 -15.56
N GLU A 242 8.15 -10.05 -16.24
CA GLU A 242 9.38 -10.61 -15.69
C GLU A 242 10.41 -9.52 -15.37
N GLY A 243 10.57 -8.53 -16.25
CA GLY A 243 11.43 -7.37 -15.99
C GLY A 243 10.92 -6.50 -14.83
N LEU A 244 9.61 -6.33 -14.67
CA LEU A 244 9.04 -5.65 -13.50
C LEU A 244 9.38 -6.39 -12.20
N LEU A 245 9.27 -7.72 -12.18
CA LEU A 245 9.64 -8.53 -11.02
C LEU A 245 11.15 -8.48 -10.74
N GLN A 246 11.99 -8.42 -11.77
CA GLN A 246 13.44 -8.22 -11.61
C GLN A 246 13.77 -6.83 -11.03
N LEU A 247 13.00 -5.78 -11.35
CA LEU A 247 13.15 -4.47 -10.71
C LEU A 247 12.82 -4.54 -9.21
N ILE A 248 11.73 -5.22 -8.84
CA ILE A 248 11.32 -5.43 -7.45
C ILE A 248 12.41 -6.20 -6.68
N ASP A 249 12.96 -7.27 -7.26
CA ASP A 249 14.07 -8.04 -6.66
C ASP A 249 15.34 -7.18 -6.50
N ALA A 250 15.67 -6.37 -7.49
CA ALA A 250 16.79 -5.46 -7.43
C ALA A 250 16.65 -4.44 -6.29
N LEU A 251 15.43 -3.87 -6.10
CA LEU A 251 15.12 -3.00 -4.97
C LEU A 251 15.23 -3.76 -3.63
N GLY A 252 14.71 -4.98 -3.55
CA GLY A 252 14.82 -5.85 -2.38
C GLY A 252 16.26 -6.24 -2.02
N SER A 253 17.17 -6.21 -3.00
CA SER A 253 18.62 -6.40 -2.81
C SER A 253 19.34 -5.12 -2.35
N GLY A 254 18.65 -3.97 -2.29
CA GLY A 254 19.16 -2.70 -1.80
C GLY A 254 19.61 -1.71 -2.87
N LEU A 255 19.36 -1.97 -4.16
CA LEU A 255 19.60 -0.98 -5.20
C LEU A 255 18.56 0.14 -5.13
N SER A 256 18.97 1.37 -5.44
CA SER A 256 18.03 2.46 -5.71
C SER A 256 17.23 2.18 -6.99
N LEU A 257 16.08 2.81 -7.15
CA LEU A 257 15.28 2.63 -8.36
C LEU A 257 16.04 3.03 -9.65
N PRO A 258 16.81 4.13 -9.71
CA PRO A 258 17.65 4.43 -10.88
C PRO A 258 18.68 3.33 -11.20
N GLU A 259 19.31 2.74 -10.19
CA GLU A 259 20.26 1.63 -10.38
C GLU A 259 19.56 0.35 -10.86
N ALA A 260 18.36 0.06 -10.31
CA ALA A 260 17.54 -1.07 -10.73
C ALA A 260 17.09 -0.91 -12.19
N VAL A 261 16.61 0.29 -12.58
CA VAL A 261 16.25 0.61 -13.97
C VAL A 261 17.45 0.42 -14.91
N LYS A 262 18.62 0.95 -14.55
CA LYS A 262 19.83 0.75 -15.35
C LYS A 262 20.20 -0.72 -15.49
N LYS A 263 20.12 -1.48 -14.41
CA LYS A 263 20.47 -2.91 -14.39
C LYS A 263 19.51 -3.75 -15.22
N VAL A 264 18.20 -3.51 -15.11
CA VAL A 264 17.16 -4.37 -15.70
C VAL A 264 16.77 -3.89 -17.11
N MET A 265 16.59 -2.59 -17.28
CA MET A 265 16.14 -2.01 -18.55
C MET A 265 17.27 -1.59 -19.48
N GLY A 266 18.53 -1.55 -18.99
CA GLY A 266 19.70 -1.15 -19.77
C GLY A 266 19.75 0.32 -20.14
N ILE A 267 18.95 1.17 -19.49
CA ILE A 267 18.89 2.62 -19.76
C ILE A 267 19.05 3.42 -18.47
N GLU A 268 19.45 4.68 -18.60
CA GLU A 268 19.48 5.62 -17.47
C GLU A 268 18.04 6.01 -17.07
N PHE A 269 17.81 6.26 -15.78
CA PHE A 269 16.50 6.67 -15.28
C PHE A 269 15.95 7.92 -15.96
N SER A 270 16.81 8.86 -16.32
CA SER A 270 16.43 10.06 -17.08
C SER A 270 15.91 9.75 -18.49
N GLN A 271 16.35 8.65 -19.10
CA GLN A 271 15.80 8.20 -20.38
C GLN A 271 14.43 7.56 -20.16
N PHE A 272 14.28 6.70 -19.16
CA PHE A 272 12.99 6.13 -18.78
C PHE A 272 11.96 7.23 -18.47
N ALA A 273 12.34 8.25 -17.69
CA ALA A 273 11.47 9.37 -17.37
C ALA A 273 10.97 10.10 -18.64
N ARG A 274 11.85 10.36 -19.62
CA ARG A 274 11.44 10.97 -20.88
C ARG A 274 10.46 10.10 -21.69
N GLU A 275 10.63 8.79 -21.66
CA GLU A 275 9.70 7.85 -22.34
C GLU A 275 8.31 7.90 -21.69
N VAL A 276 8.25 7.92 -20.36
CA VAL A 276 6.98 8.07 -19.62
C VAL A 276 6.33 9.41 -19.92
N TYR A 277 7.08 10.52 -19.84
CA TYR A 277 6.53 11.86 -20.11
C TYR A 277 6.02 11.98 -21.55
N PHE A 278 6.74 11.42 -22.52
CA PHE A 278 6.27 11.37 -23.90
C PHE A 278 4.92 10.63 -24.02
N ARG A 279 4.76 9.51 -23.30
CA ARG A 279 3.51 8.74 -23.29
C ARG A 279 2.37 9.53 -22.64
N LEU A 280 2.62 10.20 -21.52
CA LEU A 280 1.66 11.06 -20.82
C LEU A 280 1.19 12.23 -21.72
N ASP A 281 2.12 12.93 -22.37
CA ASP A 281 1.83 14.08 -23.25
C ASP A 281 1.01 13.71 -24.49
N HIS A 282 1.11 12.46 -24.96
CA HIS A 282 0.42 11.99 -26.17
C HIS A 282 -0.79 11.10 -25.87
N ASN A 283 -1.16 10.92 -24.59
CA ASN A 283 -2.24 10.01 -24.15
C ASN A 283 -2.15 8.62 -24.82
N LEU A 284 -0.97 8.07 -24.93
CA LEU A 284 -0.72 6.72 -25.40
C LEU A 284 -0.87 5.76 -24.21
N GLY A 285 -2.12 5.59 -23.75
CA GLY A 285 -2.47 4.67 -22.69
C GLY A 285 -2.64 3.24 -23.13
#